data_d68e7124a4e5f6fadf5612298b43a593
#
_entry.id   d68e7124a4e5f6fadf5612298b43a593
#
_cell.length_a   1.000
_cell.length_b   1.000
_cell.length_c   1.000
_cell.angle_alpha   90.00
_cell.angle_beta   90.00
_cell.angle_gamma   90.00
#
_symmetry.space_group_name_H-M   'P 1'
#
loop_
_entity.id
_entity.type
_entity.pdbx_description
1 polymer ?
#
loop_
_entity_poly.entity_id
_entity_poly.type
_entity_poly.pdbx_seq_one_letter_code
_entity_poly.pdbx_strand_id
1 'polypeptide(L)'
;MASDNFDLSRRGLLKLSGTALALTATHSNSLAATKGSARLFYTDVGTGTNVMLLHGWACDSHDWSWQLPMLESKYRVVALDLRGHGRSEVMPSGTYTPDDYVADIEALITANFASQKFVVMGHSMGGQIAARLASKRPDLVTAVVSMDGALGFSDEVGAFFMKTADGLKTGDPGIVGPELFKTAYDAATSPAIKRWHTRRLQGTPQHVVRESFGPLFFGEGQIGVGSASEEFCRTLGVPFYHLCRDQSQADRMSTWFTSRKSRVDVWKNAGHWIMQDRPEDVNVAIAEWVDTL
;
A
#
# COMPACT_ATOMS: atom_id res chain seq x y z
N MET A 1 56.91 2.02 20.45
CA MET A 1 55.65 2.60 19.99
C MET A 1 55.64 2.43 18.48
N ALA A 2 55.04 1.40 17.98
CA ALA A 2 54.90 1.11 16.57
C ALA A 2 53.48 1.48 16.14
N SER A 3 53.40 2.39 15.17
CA SER A 3 52.16 2.81 14.53
C SER A 3 51.87 1.87 13.37
N ASP A 4 50.86 1.01 13.51
CA ASP A 4 50.37 0.18 12.42
C ASP A 4 49.55 1.04 11.46
N ASN A 5 50.16 1.33 10.29
CA ASN A 5 49.45 1.89 9.16
C ASN A 5 48.66 0.78 8.44
N PHE A 6 47.34 0.85 8.46
CA PHE A 6 46.50 0.02 7.60
C PHE A 6 46.59 0.53 6.16
N ASP A 7 47.29 -0.23 5.32
CA ASP A 7 47.34 -0.01 3.87
C ASP A 7 46.12 -0.65 3.19
N LEU A 8 45.17 0.20 2.76
CA LEU A 8 44.02 -0.20 1.94
C LEU A 8 44.41 -0.27 0.46
N SER A 9 45.26 -1.20 0.08
CA SER A 9 45.56 -1.44 -1.33
C SER A 9 44.43 -2.26 -2.00
N ARG A 10 44.03 -1.83 -3.21
CA ARG A 10 42.96 -2.46 -4.04
C ARG A 10 43.21 -3.93 -4.42
N ARG A 11 44.27 -4.57 -3.95
CA ARG A 11 44.64 -5.96 -4.25
C ARG A 11 44.29 -6.98 -3.16
N GLY A 12 43.79 -6.55 -2.00
CA GLY A 12 43.44 -7.42 -0.87
C GLY A 12 42.00 -8.00 -0.88
N LEU A 13 41.14 -7.63 -1.83
CA LEU A 13 39.70 -7.95 -1.80
C LEU A 13 39.30 -9.20 -2.64
N LEU A 14 40.25 -10.04 -3.00
CA LEU A 14 39.96 -11.22 -3.85
C LEU A 14 40.45 -12.51 -3.22
N LYS A 15 39.97 -12.86 -2.01
CA LYS A 15 39.97 -14.26 -1.50
C LYS A 15 39.01 -14.40 -0.34
N LEU A 16 37.72 -14.35 -0.65
CA LEU A 16 36.67 -14.99 0.16
C LEU A 16 35.79 -15.79 -0.80
N SER A 17 36.16 -17.05 -1.01
CA SER A 17 35.33 -18.08 -1.62
C SER A 17 34.23 -18.44 -0.62
N GLY A 18 33.16 -17.70 -0.63
CA GLY A 18 31.89 -18.01 0.02
C GLY A 18 30.84 -18.11 -1.06
N THR A 19 30.14 -19.21 -1.12
CA THR A 19 29.01 -19.48 -2.00
C THR A 19 28.02 -18.31 -1.95
N ALA A 20 28.11 -17.42 -2.90
CA ALA A 20 27.12 -16.38 -3.11
C ALA A 20 25.87 -17.07 -3.65
N LEU A 21 24.83 -17.19 -2.82
CA LEU A 21 23.47 -17.39 -3.32
C LEU A 21 23.20 -16.17 -4.22
N ALA A 22 23.18 -16.38 -5.51
CA ALA A 22 22.77 -15.36 -6.46
C ALA A 22 21.27 -15.12 -6.26
N LEU A 23 20.92 -14.08 -5.51
CA LEU A 23 19.60 -13.49 -5.60
C LEU A 23 19.49 -12.88 -7.02
N THR A 24 18.94 -13.64 -7.94
CA THR A 24 18.51 -13.10 -9.24
C THR A 24 17.26 -12.27 -8.99
N ALA A 25 17.45 -10.99 -8.68
CA ALA A 25 16.37 -10.02 -8.80
C ALA A 25 16.04 -9.89 -10.30
N THR A 26 15.03 -10.59 -10.75
CA THR A 26 14.50 -10.41 -12.09
C THR A 26 13.72 -9.11 -12.13
N HIS A 27 14.32 -8.05 -12.66
CA HIS A 27 13.63 -6.81 -12.98
C HIS A 27 12.79 -7.09 -14.21
N SER A 28 11.52 -7.43 -14.04
CA SER A 28 10.58 -7.57 -15.14
C SER A 28 10.05 -6.20 -15.53
N ASN A 29 10.59 -5.61 -16.60
CA ASN A 29 9.93 -4.49 -17.27
C ASN A 29 8.72 -5.06 -18.02
N SER A 30 7.53 -4.89 -17.50
CA SER A 30 6.29 -5.29 -18.17
C SER A 30 6.06 -4.50 -19.43
N LEU A 31 5.80 -5.17 -20.54
CA LEU A 31 5.61 -4.59 -21.89
C LEU A 31 4.17 -4.69 -22.42
N ALA A 32 3.17 -4.98 -21.59
CA ALA A 32 1.81 -5.10 -22.10
C ALA A 32 0.84 -4.21 -21.34
N ALA A 33 0.77 -2.91 -21.68
CA ALA A 33 -0.40 -2.11 -21.37
C ALA A 33 -1.53 -2.48 -22.33
N THR A 34 -2.67 -2.94 -21.82
CA THR A 34 -3.91 -2.95 -22.60
C THR A 34 -4.34 -1.50 -22.82
N LYS A 35 -5.05 -1.21 -23.91
CA LYS A 35 -5.46 0.16 -24.26
C LYS A 35 -6.25 0.77 -23.07
N GLY A 36 -5.64 1.76 -22.38
CA GLY A 36 -6.23 2.43 -21.20
C GLY A 36 -5.64 2.04 -19.84
N SER A 37 -4.82 0.98 -19.74
CA SER A 37 -4.11 0.62 -18.51
C SER A 37 -2.73 1.26 -18.45
N ALA A 38 -2.32 1.72 -17.25
CA ALA A 38 -0.99 2.24 -17.04
C ALA A 38 0.05 1.11 -16.98
N ARG A 39 1.25 1.38 -17.48
CA ARG A 39 2.40 0.52 -17.25
C ARG A 39 2.88 0.70 -15.81
N LEU A 40 2.70 -0.34 -15.01
CA LEU A 40 3.12 -0.33 -13.62
C LEU A 40 4.56 -0.81 -13.45
N PHE A 41 5.31 -0.10 -12.62
CA PHE A 41 6.58 -0.60 -12.09
C PHE A 41 6.28 -1.54 -10.92
N TYR A 42 6.99 -2.66 -10.84
CA TYR A 42 6.94 -3.59 -9.73
C TYR A 42 8.26 -4.34 -9.53
N THR A 43 8.45 -4.86 -8.32
CA THR A 43 9.44 -5.88 -8.01
C THR A 43 8.73 -7.20 -7.73
N ASP A 44 9.35 -8.33 -8.10
CA ASP A 44 8.83 -9.69 -7.90
C ASP A 44 9.95 -10.53 -7.29
N VAL A 45 9.85 -10.86 -6.00
CA VAL A 45 10.93 -11.48 -5.22
C VAL A 45 10.34 -12.56 -4.31
N GLY A 46 11.12 -13.62 -4.07
CA GLY A 46 10.72 -14.72 -3.20
C GLY A 46 9.95 -15.83 -3.92
N THR A 47 9.39 -16.76 -3.16
CA THR A 47 8.66 -17.94 -3.68
C THR A 47 7.52 -18.33 -2.74
N GLY A 48 6.61 -19.19 -3.20
CA GLY A 48 5.49 -19.68 -2.38
C GLY A 48 4.20 -18.92 -2.60
N THR A 49 3.45 -18.63 -1.54
CA THR A 49 2.19 -17.89 -1.59
C THR A 49 2.41 -16.51 -2.19
N ASN A 50 1.61 -16.14 -3.20
CA ASN A 50 1.73 -14.83 -3.83
C ASN A 50 1.16 -13.75 -2.91
N VAL A 51 1.94 -12.71 -2.65
CA VAL A 51 1.57 -11.51 -1.90
C VAL A 51 1.76 -10.29 -2.81
N MET A 52 0.79 -9.40 -2.86
CA MET A 52 0.86 -8.14 -3.60
C MET A 52 0.75 -6.97 -2.63
N LEU A 53 1.65 -5.99 -2.76
CA LEU A 53 1.74 -4.83 -1.88
C LEU A 53 1.33 -3.55 -2.61
N LEU A 54 0.30 -2.86 -2.09
CA LEU A 54 -0.25 -1.62 -2.62
C LEU A 54 -0.04 -0.48 -1.63
N HIS A 55 0.65 0.56 -2.04
CA HIS A 55 0.94 1.73 -1.20
C HIS A 55 -0.24 2.70 -1.08
N GLY A 56 -0.14 3.68 -0.20
CA GLY A 56 -1.11 4.72 0.05
C GLY A 56 -1.04 5.90 -0.95
N TRP A 57 -1.97 6.85 -0.79
CA TRP A 57 -2.02 8.08 -1.56
C TRP A 57 -0.72 8.89 -1.46
N ALA A 58 -0.22 9.38 -2.60
CA ALA A 58 1.03 10.13 -2.75
C ALA A 58 2.27 9.41 -2.16
N CYS A 59 2.23 8.07 -2.14
CA CYS A 59 3.29 7.17 -1.68
C CYS A 59 3.91 6.38 -2.86
N ASP A 60 4.72 5.39 -2.58
CA ASP A 60 5.26 4.41 -3.51
C ASP A 60 5.59 3.09 -2.79
N SER A 61 6.08 2.08 -3.51
CA SER A 61 6.39 0.76 -2.96
C SER A 61 7.42 0.75 -1.82
N HIS A 62 8.23 1.82 -1.65
CA HIS A 62 9.16 1.94 -0.54
C HIS A 62 8.48 2.07 0.82
N ASP A 63 7.17 2.33 0.88
CA ASP A 63 6.42 2.27 2.14
C ASP A 63 6.52 0.91 2.82
N TRP A 64 6.77 -0.14 2.06
CA TRP A 64 6.87 -1.52 2.50
C TRP A 64 8.30 -1.98 2.87
N SER A 65 9.28 -1.07 2.85
CA SER A 65 10.71 -1.41 3.04
C SER A 65 10.98 -2.18 4.34
N TRP A 66 10.19 -1.97 5.39
CA TRP A 66 10.33 -2.69 6.67
C TRP A 66 9.65 -4.06 6.69
N GLN A 67 8.70 -4.31 5.78
CA GLN A 67 8.00 -5.57 5.64
C GLN A 67 8.69 -6.50 4.64
N LEU A 68 9.32 -5.94 3.60
CA LEU A 68 9.91 -6.71 2.50
C LEU A 68 10.87 -7.81 2.98
N PRO A 69 11.85 -7.57 3.90
CA PRO A 69 12.77 -8.62 4.30
C PRO A 69 12.10 -9.85 4.90
N MET A 70 11.04 -9.65 5.70
CA MET A 70 10.27 -10.75 6.28
C MET A 70 9.38 -11.41 5.23
N LEU A 71 8.63 -10.63 4.46
CA LEU A 71 7.69 -11.14 3.47
C LEU A 71 8.41 -11.93 2.37
N GLU A 72 9.51 -11.42 1.81
CA GLU A 72 10.28 -12.07 0.75
C GLU A 72 10.97 -13.36 1.21
N SER A 73 11.23 -13.50 2.52
CA SER A 73 11.77 -14.73 3.08
C SER A 73 10.76 -15.87 3.18
N LYS A 74 9.45 -15.55 3.16
CA LYS A 74 8.35 -16.52 3.35
C LYS A 74 7.45 -16.67 2.14
N TYR A 75 7.29 -15.63 1.33
CA TYR A 75 6.30 -15.52 0.28
C TYR A 75 6.92 -15.02 -1.04
N ARG A 76 6.22 -15.20 -2.15
CA ARG A 76 6.52 -14.47 -3.38
C ARG A 76 5.85 -13.12 -3.32
N VAL A 77 6.64 -12.05 -3.29
CA VAL A 77 6.18 -10.68 -3.06
C VAL A 77 6.25 -9.86 -4.33
N VAL A 78 5.12 -9.29 -4.72
CA VAL A 78 5.00 -8.31 -5.81
C VAL A 78 4.67 -6.95 -5.20
N ALA A 79 5.65 -6.04 -5.16
CA ALA A 79 5.47 -4.70 -4.63
C ALA A 79 5.34 -3.69 -5.76
N LEU A 80 4.20 -2.99 -5.84
CA LEU A 80 3.85 -2.09 -6.94
C LEU A 80 4.10 -0.63 -6.60
N ASP A 81 4.50 0.14 -7.62
CA ASP A 81 4.20 1.58 -7.67
C ASP A 81 2.88 1.71 -8.46
N LEU A 82 1.85 2.30 -7.87
CA LEU A 82 0.55 2.49 -8.51
C LEU A 82 0.62 3.58 -9.60
N ARG A 83 -0.34 3.61 -10.56
CA ARG A 83 -0.37 4.63 -11.63
C ARG A 83 -0.11 6.04 -11.09
N GLY A 84 0.71 6.82 -11.80
CA GLY A 84 1.05 8.19 -11.43
C GLY A 84 1.99 8.34 -10.25
N HIS A 85 2.39 7.24 -9.59
CA HIS A 85 3.24 7.24 -8.41
C HIS A 85 4.57 6.55 -8.69
N GLY A 86 5.61 6.93 -7.95
CA GLY A 86 6.92 6.31 -8.02
C GLY A 86 7.49 6.26 -9.44
N ARG A 87 7.71 5.04 -9.94
CA ARG A 87 8.29 4.74 -11.26
C ARG A 87 7.25 4.29 -12.28
N SER A 88 5.97 4.23 -11.88
CA SER A 88 4.88 3.87 -12.77
C SER A 88 4.49 5.00 -13.71
N GLU A 89 3.82 4.65 -14.80
CA GLU A 89 3.39 5.59 -15.81
C GLU A 89 2.44 6.64 -15.23
N VAL A 90 2.69 7.90 -15.61
CA VAL A 90 1.81 9.02 -15.31
C VAL A 90 0.77 9.12 -16.42
N MET A 91 -0.48 8.88 -16.06
CA MET A 91 -1.60 8.91 -16.99
C MET A 91 -2.18 10.33 -17.13
N PRO A 92 -2.95 10.61 -18.19
CA PRO A 92 -3.62 11.88 -18.34
C PRO A 92 -4.58 12.21 -17.17
N SER A 93 -4.81 13.50 -16.94
CA SER A 93 -5.83 14.00 -16.00
C SER A 93 -7.20 13.40 -16.29
N GLY A 94 -7.98 13.11 -15.23
CA GLY A 94 -9.29 12.48 -15.30
C GLY A 94 -9.27 10.95 -15.25
N THR A 95 -8.10 10.33 -14.98
CA THR A 95 -7.93 8.86 -14.96
C THR A 95 -7.34 8.33 -13.65
N TYR A 96 -7.72 8.92 -12.52
CA TYR A 96 -7.19 8.55 -11.19
C TYR A 96 -8.30 8.19 -10.19
N THR A 97 -9.34 7.54 -10.67
CA THR A 97 -10.38 6.96 -9.81
C THR A 97 -9.91 5.63 -9.19
N PRO A 98 -10.48 5.18 -8.06
CA PRO A 98 -10.17 3.87 -7.50
C PRO A 98 -10.35 2.72 -8.50
N ASP A 99 -11.31 2.80 -9.41
CA ASP A 99 -11.57 1.78 -10.43
C ASP A 99 -10.49 1.76 -11.53
N ASP A 100 -9.86 2.90 -11.81
CA ASP A 100 -8.71 2.95 -12.72
C ASP A 100 -7.51 2.20 -12.14
N TYR A 101 -7.24 2.35 -10.84
CA TYR A 101 -6.19 1.58 -10.16
C TYR A 101 -6.48 0.09 -10.14
N VAL A 102 -7.73 -0.30 -9.89
CA VAL A 102 -8.15 -1.72 -9.93
C VAL A 102 -7.95 -2.29 -11.34
N ALA A 103 -8.31 -1.54 -12.38
CA ALA A 103 -8.15 -1.98 -13.76
C ALA A 103 -6.68 -2.24 -14.14
N ASP A 104 -5.75 -1.41 -13.66
CA ASP A 104 -4.32 -1.62 -13.88
C ASP A 104 -3.81 -2.90 -13.23
N ILE A 105 -4.21 -3.13 -11.96
CA ILE A 105 -3.78 -4.32 -11.21
C ILE A 105 -4.37 -5.59 -11.84
N GLU A 106 -5.63 -5.54 -12.25
CA GLU A 106 -6.28 -6.63 -12.97
C GLU A 106 -5.54 -6.96 -14.28
N ALA A 107 -5.19 -5.94 -15.06
CA ALA A 107 -4.42 -6.09 -16.29
C ALA A 107 -3.03 -6.67 -16.03
N LEU A 108 -2.33 -6.17 -15.00
CA LEU A 108 -1.02 -6.66 -14.59
C LEU A 108 -1.06 -8.15 -14.21
N ILE A 109 -2.00 -8.55 -13.35
CA ILE A 109 -2.13 -9.95 -12.91
C ILE A 109 -2.44 -10.86 -14.12
N THR A 110 -3.34 -10.44 -14.97
CA THR A 110 -3.74 -11.21 -16.15
C THR A 110 -2.58 -11.40 -17.12
N ALA A 111 -1.83 -10.34 -17.39
CA ALA A 111 -0.76 -10.35 -18.39
C ALA A 111 0.52 -11.04 -17.90
N ASN A 112 0.90 -10.85 -16.62
CA ASN A 112 2.23 -11.24 -16.15
C ASN A 112 2.22 -12.39 -15.14
N PHE A 113 1.07 -12.71 -14.54
CA PHE A 113 0.98 -13.71 -13.48
C PHE A 113 -0.01 -14.84 -13.81
N ALA A 114 -0.36 -15.02 -15.08
CA ALA A 114 -1.26 -16.09 -15.56
C ALA A 114 -2.54 -16.20 -14.71
N SER A 115 -3.10 -15.07 -14.27
CA SER A 115 -4.28 -14.98 -13.40
C SER A 115 -4.14 -15.74 -12.07
N GLN A 116 -2.94 -15.82 -11.53
CA GLN A 116 -2.72 -16.39 -10.19
C GLN A 116 -3.40 -15.54 -9.12
N LYS A 117 -3.79 -16.21 -8.02
CA LYS A 117 -4.37 -15.52 -6.87
C LYS A 117 -3.30 -14.94 -5.96
N PHE A 118 -3.65 -13.81 -5.33
CA PHE A 118 -2.79 -13.09 -4.40
C PHE A 118 -3.48 -12.85 -3.05
N VAL A 119 -2.71 -12.88 -1.97
CA VAL A 119 -3.04 -12.11 -0.77
C VAL A 119 -2.66 -10.66 -1.08
N VAL A 120 -3.65 -9.76 -1.12
CA VAL A 120 -3.42 -8.35 -1.47
C VAL A 120 -3.35 -7.52 -0.20
N MET A 121 -2.20 -6.92 0.06
CA MET A 121 -1.96 -6.08 1.22
C MET A 121 -1.89 -4.63 0.78
N GLY A 122 -2.71 -3.76 1.36
CA GLY A 122 -2.77 -2.36 0.98
C GLY A 122 -2.76 -1.42 2.18
N HIS A 123 -2.01 -0.32 2.05
CA HIS A 123 -2.03 0.78 3.00
C HIS A 123 -2.96 1.90 2.51
N SER A 124 -3.80 2.45 3.38
CA SER A 124 -4.62 3.63 3.07
C SER A 124 -5.42 3.47 1.77
N MET A 125 -5.15 4.30 0.74
CA MET A 125 -5.70 4.16 -0.61
C MET A 125 -5.53 2.72 -1.15
N GLY A 126 -4.34 2.14 -1.00
CA GLY A 126 -4.06 0.75 -1.41
C GLY A 126 -4.94 -0.28 -0.70
N GLY A 127 -5.33 -0.04 0.55
CA GLY A 127 -6.27 -0.89 1.29
C GLY A 127 -7.68 -0.87 0.69
N GLN A 128 -8.14 0.30 0.24
CA GLN A 128 -9.43 0.41 -0.46
C GLN A 128 -9.35 -0.24 -1.86
N ILE A 129 -8.25 -0.02 -2.58
CA ILE A 129 -8.03 -0.63 -3.91
C ILE A 129 -8.00 -2.16 -3.78
N ALA A 130 -7.33 -2.72 -2.77
CA ALA A 130 -7.30 -4.15 -2.50
C ALA A 130 -8.72 -4.72 -2.25
N ALA A 131 -9.53 -4.02 -1.47
CA ALA A 131 -10.92 -4.38 -1.21
C ALA A 131 -11.78 -4.37 -2.49
N ARG A 132 -11.65 -3.32 -3.32
CA ARG A 132 -12.34 -3.22 -4.62
C ARG A 132 -11.92 -4.32 -5.58
N LEU A 133 -10.62 -4.64 -5.65
CA LEU A 133 -10.13 -5.74 -6.46
C LEU A 133 -10.73 -7.07 -5.99
N ALA A 134 -10.77 -7.32 -4.68
CA ALA A 134 -11.36 -8.53 -4.11
C ALA A 134 -12.87 -8.66 -4.39
N SER A 135 -13.61 -7.55 -4.39
CA SER A 135 -15.02 -7.53 -4.75
C SER A 135 -15.24 -7.79 -6.24
N LYS A 136 -14.46 -7.13 -7.09
CA LYS A 136 -14.58 -7.22 -8.56
C LYS A 136 -14.05 -8.55 -9.12
N ARG A 137 -12.93 -9.04 -8.56
CA ARG A 137 -12.19 -10.22 -9.05
C ARG A 137 -11.83 -11.17 -7.89
N PRO A 138 -12.83 -11.80 -7.25
CA PRO A 138 -12.58 -12.78 -6.19
C PRO A 138 -11.81 -14.01 -6.68
N ASP A 139 -11.76 -14.22 -7.99
CA ASP A 139 -10.94 -15.24 -8.64
C ASP A 139 -9.44 -14.91 -8.62
N LEU A 140 -9.04 -13.65 -8.43
CA LEU A 140 -7.65 -13.18 -8.36
C LEU A 140 -7.17 -12.89 -6.92
N VAL A 141 -8.07 -12.86 -5.93
CA VAL A 141 -7.75 -12.49 -4.56
C VAL A 141 -8.03 -13.64 -3.61
N THR A 142 -7.03 -14.06 -2.85
CA THR A 142 -7.17 -15.07 -1.80
C THR A 142 -7.68 -14.43 -0.52
N ALA A 143 -7.14 -13.29 -0.15
CA ALA A 143 -7.45 -12.55 1.06
C ALA A 143 -6.95 -11.10 0.95
N VAL A 144 -7.44 -10.21 1.81
CA VAL A 144 -7.01 -8.81 1.88
C VAL A 144 -6.44 -8.49 3.26
N VAL A 145 -5.28 -7.80 3.29
CA VAL A 145 -4.78 -7.10 4.48
C VAL A 145 -4.89 -5.59 4.22
N SER A 146 -5.67 -4.90 5.03
CA SER A 146 -5.94 -3.47 4.91
C SER A 146 -5.30 -2.74 6.10
N MET A 147 -4.18 -2.05 5.85
CA MET A 147 -3.48 -1.28 6.88
C MET A 147 -3.96 0.17 6.86
N ASP A 148 -4.71 0.53 7.88
CA ASP A 148 -5.37 1.85 8.01
C ASP A 148 -6.01 2.28 6.69
N GLY A 149 -6.62 1.29 5.99
CA GLY A 149 -7.18 1.47 4.66
C GLY A 149 -8.31 2.50 4.62
N ALA A 150 -8.50 3.12 3.47
CA ALA A 150 -9.48 4.17 3.27
C ALA A 150 -10.93 3.60 3.25
N LEU A 151 -11.33 2.95 4.35
CA LEU A 151 -12.60 2.25 4.56
C LEU A 151 -13.10 2.45 6.00
N GLY A 152 -14.40 2.37 6.21
CA GLY A 152 -15.01 2.34 7.55
C GLY A 152 -14.98 3.66 8.31
N PHE A 153 -14.66 4.77 7.66
CA PHE A 153 -14.69 6.07 8.32
C PHE A 153 -16.13 6.55 8.58
N SER A 154 -16.29 7.31 9.67
CA SER A 154 -17.57 7.95 9.99
C SER A 154 -17.83 9.17 9.08
N ASP A 155 -19.06 9.66 9.07
CA ASP A 155 -19.42 10.86 8.31
C ASP A 155 -18.67 12.11 8.80
N GLU A 156 -18.32 12.19 10.10
CA GLU A 156 -17.52 13.29 10.65
C GLU A 156 -16.10 13.27 10.08
N VAL A 157 -15.48 12.10 9.99
CA VAL A 157 -14.17 11.95 9.34
C VAL A 157 -14.29 12.25 7.84
N GLY A 158 -15.38 11.83 7.21
CA GLY A 158 -15.70 12.21 5.83
C GLY A 158 -15.75 13.73 5.64
N ALA A 159 -16.43 14.47 6.55
CA ALA A 159 -16.49 15.92 6.49
C ALA A 159 -15.09 16.60 6.62
N PHE A 160 -14.18 15.99 7.40
CA PHE A 160 -12.79 16.44 7.45
C PHE A 160 -12.05 16.19 6.12
N PHE A 161 -12.22 15.01 5.51
CA PHE A 161 -11.61 14.70 4.21
C PHE A 161 -12.19 15.55 3.07
N MET A 162 -13.46 16.00 3.17
CA MET A 162 -14.05 16.92 2.20
C MET A 162 -13.30 18.25 2.15
N LYS A 163 -12.93 18.80 3.31
CA LYS A 163 -12.13 20.03 3.37
C LYS A 163 -10.78 19.87 2.68
N THR A 164 -10.14 18.72 2.87
CA THR A 164 -8.88 18.40 2.19
C THR A 164 -9.09 18.29 0.68
N ALA A 165 -10.12 17.55 0.23
CA ALA A 165 -10.44 17.39 -1.19
C ALA A 165 -10.73 18.75 -1.86
N ASP A 166 -11.47 19.63 -1.21
CA ASP A 166 -11.75 20.98 -1.71
C ASP A 166 -10.49 21.85 -1.73
N GLY A 167 -9.65 21.75 -0.71
CA GLY A 167 -8.34 22.41 -0.68
C GLY A 167 -7.43 21.95 -1.83
N LEU A 168 -7.45 20.67 -2.18
CA LEU A 168 -6.68 20.10 -3.29
C LEU A 168 -7.18 20.59 -4.66
N LYS A 169 -8.47 20.92 -4.83
CA LYS A 169 -9.01 21.43 -6.10
C LYS A 169 -8.40 22.78 -6.51
N THR A 170 -8.16 23.66 -5.56
CA THR A 170 -7.76 25.05 -5.82
C THR A 170 -6.39 25.43 -5.27
N GLY A 171 -5.93 24.74 -4.20
CA GLY A 171 -4.65 25.00 -3.55
C GLY A 171 -3.47 24.29 -4.19
N ASP A 172 -2.28 24.52 -3.66
CA ASP A 172 -1.07 23.77 -4.01
C ASP A 172 -1.07 22.41 -3.30
N PRO A 173 -1.10 21.28 -4.03
CA PRO A 173 -1.04 19.94 -3.42
C PRO A 173 0.20 19.74 -2.57
N GLY A 174 1.33 20.36 -2.92
CA GLY A 174 2.57 20.32 -2.14
C GLY A 174 2.49 21.01 -0.79
N ILE A 175 1.41 21.78 -0.54
CA ILE A 175 1.09 22.40 0.76
C ILE A 175 -0.06 21.63 1.43
N VAL A 176 -1.16 21.44 0.73
CA VAL A 176 -2.40 20.83 1.28
C VAL A 176 -2.14 19.39 1.75
N GLY A 177 -1.42 18.60 0.97
CA GLY A 177 -1.13 17.21 1.32
C GLY A 177 -0.27 17.05 2.58
N PRO A 178 0.86 17.76 2.74
CA PRO A 178 1.62 17.75 3.98
C PRO A 178 0.83 18.22 5.21
N GLU A 179 -0.11 19.16 5.09
CA GLU A 179 -0.99 19.54 6.20
C GLU A 179 -1.92 18.39 6.62
N LEU A 180 -2.48 17.65 5.67
CA LEU A 180 -3.22 16.41 5.97
C LEU A 180 -2.31 15.40 6.67
N PHE A 181 -1.11 15.16 6.17
CA PHE A 181 -0.18 14.19 6.76
C PHE A 181 0.19 14.51 8.21
N LYS A 182 0.28 15.80 8.58
CA LYS A 182 0.54 16.19 9.98
C LYS A 182 -0.51 15.64 10.95
N THR A 183 -1.76 15.53 10.53
CA THR A 183 -2.86 15.00 11.36
C THR A 183 -2.83 13.47 11.46
N ALA A 184 -2.06 12.84 10.61
CA ALA A 184 -1.99 11.39 10.46
C ALA A 184 -0.81 10.75 11.22
N TYR A 185 0.15 11.55 11.70
CA TYR A 185 1.31 11.03 12.43
C TYR A 185 1.04 10.81 13.91
N ASP A 186 1.68 9.81 14.48
CA ASP A 186 1.84 9.67 15.93
C ASP A 186 2.99 10.56 16.43
N ALA A 187 2.99 10.85 17.74
CA ALA A 187 4.08 11.59 18.37
C ALA A 187 5.43 10.90 18.22
N ALA A 188 5.44 9.55 18.23
CA ALA A 188 6.63 8.73 18.07
C ALA A 188 7.11 8.60 16.61
N THR A 189 6.29 8.96 15.61
CA THR A 189 6.71 8.88 14.21
C THR A 189 7.97 9.70 13.96
N SER A 190 9.02 9.07 13.43
CA SER A 190 10.32 9.69 13.20
C SER A 190 10.24 10.95 12.34
N PRO A 191 10.93 12.04 12.73
CA PRO A 191 11.02 13.24 11.89
C PRO A 191 11.60 12.97 10.48
N ALA A 192 12.46 11.95 10.34
CA ALA A 192 13.01 11.57 9.05
C ALA A 192 11.93 10.98 8.13
N ILE A 193 11.05 10.12 8.66
CA ILE A 193 9.90 9.56 7.94
C ILE A 193 8.94 10.66 7.53
N LYS A 194 8.59 11.60 8.43
CA LYS A 194 7.71 12.75 8.12
C LYS A 194 8.25 13.58 6.95
N ARG A 195 9.57 13.85 6.93
CA ARG A 195 10.22 14.55 5.81
C ARG A 195 10.23 13.72 4.53
N TRP A 196 10.40 12.43 4.63
CA TRP A 196 10.38 11.52 3.48
C TRP A 196 9.00 11.50 2.82
N HIS A 197 7.92 11.35 3.59
CA HIS A 197 6.55 11.41 3.07
C HIS A 197 6.27 12.75 2.36
N THR A 198 6.65 13.87 3.00
CA THR A 198 6.49 15.21 2.39
C THR A 198 7.22 15.33 1.06
N ARG A 199 8.48 14.92 0.99
CA ARG A 199 9.28 14.97 -0.26
C ARG A 199 8.66 14.11 -1.36
N ARG A 200 8.17 12.95 -1.02
CA ARG A 200 7.56 12.02 -1.95
C ARG A 200 6.25 12.57 -2.52
N LEU A 201 5.40 13.11 -1.68
CA LEU A 201 4.19 13.81 -2.10
C LEU A 201 4.51 14.97 -3.05
N GLN A 202 5.51 15.80 -2.70
CA GLN A 202 5.95 16.91 -3.54
C GLN A 202 6.58 16.47 -4.87
N GLY A 203 7.11 15.26 -4.95
CA GLY A 203 7.62 14.65 -6.18
C GLY A 203 6.54 13.98 -7.04
N THR A 204 5.35 13.76 -6.51
CA THR A 204 4.22 13.20 -7.27
C THR A 204 3.58 14.29 -8.14
N PRO A 205 3.25 14.03 -9.41
CA PRO A 205 2.62 15.03 -10.28
C PRO A 205 1.35 15.63 -9.64
N GLN A 206 1.21 16.93 -9.70
CA GLN A 206 0.15 17.65 -8.97
C GLN A 206 -1.26 17.17 -9.32
N HIS A 207 -1.55 16.87 -10.59
CA HIS A 207 -2.86 16.38 -10.99
C HIS A 207 -3.15 15.00 -10.39
N VAL A 208 -2.14 14.12 -10.26
CA VAL A 208 -2.28 12.81 -9.61
C VAL A 208 -2.68 12.98 -8.14
N VAL A 209 -1.97 13.86 -7.41
CA VAL A 209 -2.28 14.16 -6.01
C VAL A 209 -3.70 14.71 -5.84
N ARG A 210 -4.13 15.60 -6.74
CA ARG A 210 -5.47 16.22 -6.70
C ARG A 210 -6.58 15.22 -6.96
N GLU A 211 -6.42 14.39 -7.98
CA GLU A 211 -7.50 13.59 -8.54
C GLU A 211 -7.70 12.25 -7.82
N SER A 212 -6.65 11.71 -7.18
CA SER A 212 -6.69 10.41 -6.55
C SER A 212 -7.19 10.39 -5.11
N PHE A 213 -7.34 11.56 -4.45
CA PHE A 213 -7.81 11.63 -3.06
C PHE A 213 -9.33 11.62 -2.94
N GLY A 214 -9.98 12.59 -3.59
CA GLY A 214 -11.43 12.81 -3.46
C GLY A 214 -12.28 11.58 -3.76
N PRO A 215 -12.04 10.85 -4.86
CA PRO A 215 -12.85 9.70 -5.25
C PRO A 215 -12.81 8.50 -4.27
N LEU A 216 -11.87 8.48 -3.33
CA LEU A 216 -11.86 7.48 -2.25
C LEU A 216 -13.05 7.61 -1.30
N PHE A 217 -13.53 8.85 -1.13
CA PHE A 217 -14.48 9.22 -0.08
C PHE A 217 -15.75 9.87 -0.59
N PHE A 218 -15.76 10.36 -1.84
CA PHE A 218 -16.84 11.19 -2.37
C PHE A 218 -17.16 10.84 -3.81
N GLY A 219 -18.42 11.11 -4.19
CA GLY A 219 -18.94 10.85 -5.52
C GLY A 219 -19.62 9.49 -5.65
N GLU A 220 -20.04 9.18 -6.86
CA GLU A 220 -20.69 7.91 -7.17
C GLU A 220 -19.73 6.75 -6.95
N GLY A 221 -20.22 5.70 -6.28
CA GLY A 221 -19.43 4.48 -6.02
C GLY A 221 -18.31 4.64 -4.97
N GLN A 222 -18.31 5.74 -4.16
CA GLN A 222 -17.39 5.83 -3.03
C GLN A 222 -17.71 4.74 -1.99
N ILE A 223 -16.69 4.24 -1.32
CA ILE A 223 -16.79 3.19 -0.29
C ILE A 223 -15.94 3.51 0.97
N GLY A 224 -15.46 4.74 1.10
CA GLY A 224 -14.56 5.12 2.20
C GLY A 224 -15.30 5.51 3.48
N VAL A 225 -16.51 6.07 3.38
CA VAL A 225 -17.22 6.67 4.50
C VAL A 225 -18.68 6.20 4.60
N GLY A 226 -19.24 6.29 5.82
CA GLY A 226 -20.64 6.10 6.11
C GLY A 226 -21.19 4.70 5.78
N SER A 227 -22.48 4.63 5.51
CA SER A 227 -23.18 3.37 5.20
C SER A 227 -22.68 2.70 3.92
N ALA A 228 -22.22 3.46 2.94
CA ALA A 228 -21.66 2.90 1.71
C ALA A 228 -20.43 2.03 1.97
N SER A 229 -19.60 2.39 2.96
CA SER A 229 -18.47 1.56 3.38
C SER A 229 -18.91 0.25 4.02
N GLU A 230 -19.92 0.29 4.88
CA GLU A 230 -20.50 -0.89 5.52
C GLU A 230 -21.14 -1.82 4.48
N GLU A 231 -22.01 -1.28 3.64
CA GLU A 231 -22.70 -2.03 2.59
C GLU A 231 -21.70 -2.74 1.69
N PHE A 232 -20.64 -2.04 1.27
CA PHE A 232 -19.59 -2.62 0.45
C PHE A 232 -18.84 -3.73 1.20
N CYS A 233 -18.34 -3.47 2.42
CA CYS A 233 -17.56 -4.46 3.19
C CYS A 233 -18.35 -5.74 3.46
N ARG A 234 -19.69 -5.65 3.66
CA ARG A 234 -20.57 -6.81 3.84
C ARG A 234 -20.68 -7.70 2.60
N THR A 235 -20.34 -7.21 1.41
CA THR A 235 -20.33 -8.00 0.18
C THR A 235 -19.04 -8.81 -0.01
N LEU A 236 -18.00 -8.52 0.76
CA LEU A 236 -16.69 -9.17 0.60
C LEU A 236 -16.75 -10.64 1.04
N GLY A 237 -16.54 -11.54 0.09
CA GLY A 237 -16.53 -12.99 0.32
C GLY A 237 -15.18 -13.57 0.72
N VAL A 238 -14.09 -12.79 0.62
CA VAL A 238 -12.73 -13.24 0.98
C VAL A 238 -12.39 -12.88 2.43
N PRO A 239 -11.45 -13.60 3.08
CA PRO A 239 -10.90 -13.18 4.36
C PRO A 239 -10.33 -11.75 4.30
N PHE A 240 -10.64 -10.94 5.31
CA PHE A 240 -10.25 -9.55 5.38
C PHE A 240 -9.64 -9.22 6.74
N TYR A 241 -8.37 -8.82 6.77
CA TYR A 241 -7.71 -8.37 7.98
C TYR A 241 -7.51 -6.85 7.93
N HIS A 242 -8.21 -6.12 8.80
CA HIS A 242 -8.11 -4.67 8.90
C HIS A 242 -7.33 -4.28 10.16
N LEU A 243 -6.25 -3.55 9.98
CA LEU A 243 -5.48 -2.91 11.03
C LEU A 243 -5.85 -1.42 11.00
N CYS A 244 -6.39 -0.88 12.07
CA CYS A 244 -6.76 0.52 12.18
C CYS A 244 -6.26 1.15 13.47
N ARG A 245 -6.45 2.45 13.64
CA ARG A 245 -6.00 3.21 14.82
C ARG A 245 -7.14 3.63 15.72
N ASP A 246 -8.35 3.64 15.20
CA ASP A 246 -9.55 4.13 15.87
C ASP A 246 -10.41 2.97 16.39
N GLN A 247 -10.71 2.99 17.69
CA GLN A 247 -11.49 1.94 18.33
C GLN A 247 -12.93 1.90 17.80
N SER A 248 -13.54 3.05 17.56
CA SER A 248 -14.94 3.11 17.10
C SER A 248 -15.08 2.60 15.66
N GLN A 249 -14.07 2.82 14.82
CA GLN A 249 -13.98 2.22 13.49
C GLN A 249 -13.86 0.70 13.59
N ALA A 250 -12.97 0.19 14.45
CA ALA A 250 -12.80 -1.24 14.64
C ALA A 250 -14.07 -1.91 15.17
N ASP A 251 -14.74 -1.32 16.15
CA ASP A 251 -15.97 -1.84 16.73
C ASP A 251 -17.06 -1.99 15.67
N ARG A 252 -17.20 -1.01 14.77
CA ARG A 252 -18.13 -1.10 13.63
C ARG A 252 -17.71 -2.17 12.64
N MET A 253 -16.47 -2.10 12.14
CA MET A 253 -16.00 -2.95 11.05
C MET A 253 -15.88 -4.42 11.46
N SER A 254 -15.67 -4.74 12.73
CA SER A 254 -15.58 -6.12 13.23
C SER A 254 -16.84 -6.96 12.95
N THR A 255 -18.00 -6.30 12.74
CA THR A 255 -19.29 -6.95 12.47
C THR A 255 -19.65 -7.02 10.99
N TRP A 256 -18.82 -6.47 10.09
CA TRP A 256 -19.19 -6.33 8.67
C TRP A 256 -18.75 -7.51 7.80
N PHE A 257 -17.69 -8.22 8.19
CA PHE A 257 -17.10 -9.27 7.36
C PHE A 257 -17.76 -10.63 7.59
N THR A 258 -18.05 -11.34 6.51
CA THR A 258 -18.73 -12.64 6.53
C THR A 258 -17.79 -13.83 6.74
N SER A 259 -16.53 -13.71 6.33
CA SER A 259 -15.54 -14.77 6.51
C SER A 259 -15.12 -14.88 7.98
N ARG A 260 -15.16 -16.10 8.53
CA ARG A 260 -14.69 -16.39 9.91
C ARG A 260 -13.18 -16.16 10.11
N LYS A 261 -12.42 -16.08 9.03
CA LYS A 261 -10.99 -15.75 9.07
C LYS A 261 -10.74 -14.24 9.05
N SER A 262 -11.80 -13.42 8.89
CA SER A 262 -11.64 -11.97 8.95
C SER A 262 -11.34 -11.52 10.38
N ARG A 263 -10.54 -10.44 10.48
CA ARG A 263 -10.05 -9.89 11.72
C ARG A 263 -9.97 -8.36 11.63
N VAL A 264 -10.24 -7.68 12.73
CA VAL A 264 -10.04 -6.22 12.86
C VAL A 264 -9.27 -5.96 14.14
N ASP A 265 -8.13 -5.28 14.03
CA ASP A 265 -7.28 -4.94 15.17
C ASP A 265 -7.07 -3.44 15.29
N VAL A 266 -7.05 -2.95 16.54
CA VAL A 266 -6.71 -1.56 16.86
C VAL A 266 -5.25 -1.46 17.26
N TRP A 267 -4.51 -0.62 16.55
CA TRP A 267 -3.09 -0.35 16.75
C TRP A 267 -2.90 1.01 17.42
N LYS A 268 -2.87 1.02 18.75
CA LYS A 268 -2.58 2.22 19.53
C LYS A 268 -1.09 2.56 19.44
N ASN A 269 -0.75 3.84 19.65
CA ASN A 269 0.61 4.36 19.60
C ASN A 269 1.29 4.15 18.22
N ALA A 270 0.52 4.32 17.19
CA ALA A 270 0.98 4.35 15.80
C ALA A 270 0.22 5.44 15.03
N GLY A 271 0.89 6.08 14.09
CA GLY A 271 0.28 6.95 13.10
C GLY A 271 -0.35 6.16 11.95
N HIS A 272 -0.75 6.88 10.92
CA HIS A 272 -1.39 6.31 9.73
C HIS A 272 -0.53 5.24 9.04
N TRP A 273 0.79 5.39 9.07
CA TRP A 273 1.73 4.38 8.56
C TRP A 273 2.09 3.38 9.67
N ILE A 274 1.08 2.61 10.13
CA ILE A 274 1.23 1.61 11.21
C ILE A 274 2.45 0.72 10.97
N MET A 275 2.65 0.27 9.71
CA MET A 275 3.71 -0.63 9.31
C MET A 275 5.12 -0.01 9.36
N GLN A 276 5.23 1.31 9.46
CA GLN A 276 6.50 2.02 9.60
C GLN A 276 6.75 2.45 11.06
N ASP A 277 5.69 2.71 11.83
CA ASP A 277 5.79 3.06 13.25
C ASP A 277 5.97 1.82 14.14
N ARG A 278 5.40 0.66 13.74
CA ARG A 278 5.41 -0.62 14.47
C ARG A 278 5.81 -1.79 13.56
N PRO A 279 6.96 -1.75 12.87
CA PRO A 279 7.28 -2.68 11.80
C PRO A 279 7.37 -4.14 12.27
N GLU A 280 8.02 -4.42 13.39
CA GLU A 280 8.21 -5.79 13.89
C GLU A 280 6.87 -6.42 14.30
N ASP A 281 6.05 -5.67 15.03
CA ASP A 281 4.75 -6.16 15.49
C ASP A 281 3.79 -6.41 14.31
N VAL A 282 3.79 -5.49 13.33
CA VAL A 282 3.00 -5.64 12.10
C VAL A 282 3.45 -6.85 11.30
N ASN A 283 4.76 -7.07 11.18
CA ASN A 283 5.31 -8.23 10.49
C ASN A 283 4.85 -9.55 11.12
N VAL A 284 4.87 -9.63 12.47
CA VAL A 284 4.37 -10.80 13.19
C VAL A 284 2.88 -10.99 12.95
N ALA A 285 2.07 -9.95 13.14
CA ALA A 285 0.62 -10.04 13.01
C ALA A 285 0.17 -10.45 11.59
N ILE A 286 0.85 -9.92 10.56
CA ILE A 286 0.58 -10.29 9.17
C ILE A 286 0.95 -11.75 8.92
N ALA A 287 2.15 -12.18 9.31
CA ALA A 287 2.62 -13.54 9.07
C ALA A 287 1.71 -14.56 9.77
N GLU A 288 1.40 -14.34 11.05
CA GLU A 288 0.47 -15.21 11.80
C GLU A 288 -0.88 -15.33 11.12
N TRP A 289 -1.44 -14.21 10.63
CA TRP A 289 -2.76 -14.25 9.99
C TRP A 289 -2.72 -14.92 8.61
N VAL A 290 -1.72 -14.60 7.78
CA VAL A 290 -1.54 -15.22 6.45
C VAL A 290 -1.35 -16.72 6.57
N ASP A 291 -0.63 -17.19 7.58
CA ASP A 291 -0.40 -18.62 7.82
C ASP A 291 -1.70 -19.39 8.19
N THR A 292 -2.81 -18.67 8.49
CA THR A 292 -4.14 -19.29 8.72
C THR A 292 -4.96 -19.48 7.45
N LEU A 293 -4.56 -18.86 6.33
CA LEU A 293 -5.34 -18.86 5.09
C LEU A 293 -5.29 -20.20 4.38
#